data_b0ba95751f6df561462cdae0946f6113
#
_entry.id   b0ba95751f6df561462cdae0946f6113
#
_cell.length_a   1.000
_cell.length_b   1.000
_cell.length_c   1.000
_cell.angle_alpha   90.00
_cell.angle_beta   90.00
_cell.angle_gamma   90.00
#
_symmetry.space_group_name_H-M   'P 1'
#
loop_
_entity.id
_entity.type
_entity.pdbx_description
1 polymer ?
#
loop_
_entity_poly.entity_id
_entity_poly.type
_entity_poly.pdbx_seq_one_letter_code
_entity_poly.pdbx_strand_id
1 'polypeptide(L)'
;MRRHLTAPFFLSIMLSVLVGCVSPAGSEKPPSAQTGALAADETTPTAAALEAAPAALETPIPEGSVLPLLKAEFALRARDFELGSSLLTEQAMALNDPALTRRALRLAEFISNEQRAAALSLRLAELDSNDGAAAAAASGWLMRSGQPLKALQFAESALVLGVSVNIAGNLGSFSQLDDNTQRAVAAAIESLSARWPNDDEVAIAATLLARLRQDWPLAESLILPVLQRSPSDMRSLMLWTQLQIDQSVENPLERLADAVTDYPEDTELRLQYARLLGAEGDYSGAQAQFAILLALDPDNPEMLSTAALLDFELERYDAALAKFLQLIALEARLDEAFYYVGRIRAAEDRYPEAIEAFASVGPSREFRDAKARAAQVLIDTAVASDIRQFFHDQRRIYPS
;
A
#
# COMPACT_ATOMS: atom_id res chain seq x y z
N MET A 1 -33.02 26.47 19.07
CA MET A 1 -33.39 25.80 17.80
C MET A 1 -32.14 25.02 17.33
N ARG A 2 -32.08 23.73 17.63
CA ARG A 2 -30.97 22.85 17.23
C ARG A 2 -31.07 22.59 15.73
N ARG A 3 -30.17 23.17 14.94
CA ARG A 3 -30.01 22.82 13.51
C ARG A 3 -29.09 21.61 13.43
N HIS A 4 -29.65 20.45 13.07
CA HIS A 4 -28.93 19.27 12.70
C HIS A 4 -28.03 19.61 11.48
N LEU A 5 -26.73 19.64 11.69
CA LEU A 5 -25.73 19.66 10.63
C LEU A 5 -25.66 18.24 10.05
N THR A 6 -26.39 18.02 8.98
CA THR A 6 -26.43 16.76 8.26
C THR A 6 -25.05 16.48 7.63
N ALA A 7 -24.48 15.35 7.97
CA ALA A 7 -23.27 14.82 7.40
C ALA A 7 -23.54 14.21 6.00
N PRO A 8 -22.73 14.58 4.99
CA PRO A 8 -22.39 13.62 3.95
C PRO A 8 -20.90 13.60 3.59
N PHE A 9 -19.98 13.94 4.52
CA PHE A 9 -18.60 14.20 4.14
C PHE A 9 -17.64 13.03 4.34
N PHE A 10 -17.96 12.07 5.21
CA PHE A 10 -17.06 10.94 5.52
C PHE A 10 -17.04 9.86 4.44
N LEU A 11 -18.12 9.65 3.72
CA LEU A 11 -18.23 8.60 2.70
C LEU A 11 -17.23 8.80 1.54
N SER A 12 -16.83 10.05 1.26
CA SER A 12 -15.93 10.36 0.14
C SER A 12 -14.44 10.20 0.48
N ILE A 13 -14.05 10.28 1.74
CA ILE A 13 -12.64 10.17 2.16
C ILE A 13 -12.23 8.71 2.37
N MET A 14 -13.13 7.87 2.90
CA MET A 14 -12.84 6.45 3.17
C MET A 14 -12.92 5.56 1.93
N LEU A 15 -13.73 5.91 0.93
CA LEU A 15 -13.89 5.10 -0.29
C LEU A 15 -12.67 5.16 -1.22
N SER A 16 -11.83 6.20 -1.12
CA SER A 16 -10.61 6.34 -1.91
C SER A 16 -9.44 5.45 -1.45
N VAL A 17 -9.54 4.84 -0.27
CA VAL A 17 -8.47 4.03 0.33
C VAL A 17 -8.56 2.55 -0.05
N LEU A 18 -9.70 2.09 -0.59
CA LEU A 18 -9.89 0.68 -0.97
C LEU A 18 -9.21 0.28 -2.30
N VAL A 19 -8.61 1.22 -3.04
CA VAL A 19 -7.95 0.96 -4.35
C VAL A 19 -6.47 1.36 -4.35
N GLY A 20 -5.86 1.65 -3.22
CA GLY A 20 -4.50 2.16 -3.15
C GLY A 20 -3.51 1.23 -2.46
N CYS A 21 -2.66 0.61 -3.26
CA CYS A 21 -1.27 0.23 -2.95
C CYS A 21 -1.02 -0.60 -1.68
N VAL A 22 -1.05 -1.92 -1.85
CA VAL A 22 -0.14 -2.77 -1.08
C VAL A 22 1.26 -2.50 -1.61
N SER A 23 1.99 -1.56 -1.00
CA SER A 23 3.43 -1.47 -1.16
C SER A 23 4.06 -2.64 -0.41
N PRO A 24 5.03 -3.34 -0.98
CA PRO A 24 5.79 -4.33 -0.23
C PRO A 24 6.69 -3.58 0.77
N ALA A 25 6.23 -3.46 2.00
CA ALA A 25 7.06 -3.02 3.10
C ALA A 25 7.80 -4.24 3.68
N GLY A 26 9.06 -4.30 3.42
CA GLY A 26 9.96 -5.30 3.98
C GLY A 26 11.36 -4.75 4.02
N SER A 27 11.61 -3.68 4.77
CA SER A 27 12.96 -3.35 5.21
C SER A 27 13.16 -3.91 6.61
N GLU A 28 13.50 -5.19 6.69
CA GLU A 28 14.10 -5.75 7.89
C GLU A 28 15.44 -5.05 8.15
N LYS A 29 15.51 -4.38 9.28
CA LYS A 29 16.72 -3.82 9.83
C LYS A 29 17.64 -4.98 10.22
N PRO A 30 18.90 -5.05 9.77
CA PRO A 30 19.79 -6.15 10.15
C PRO A 30 20.04 -6.14 11.66
N PRO A 31 20.09 -7.33 12.32
CA PRO A 31 20.36 -7.43 13.74
C PRO A 31 21.77 -6.93 14.04
N SER A 32 21.88 -6.14 15.11
CA SER A 32 23.14 -5.65 15.67
C SER A 32 24.06 -6.83 16.04
N ALA A 33 25.26 -6.83 15.46
CA ALA A 33 26.30 -7.78 15.75
C ALA A 33 26.73 -7.70 17.24
N GLN A 34 26.42 -8.74 17.98
CA GLN A 34 27.09 -8.99 19.28
C GLN A 34 28.48 -9.55 18.99
N THR A 35 29.49 -8.79 19.38
CA THR A 35 30.88 -9.21 19.44
C THR A 35 31.05 -10.27 20.54
N GLY A 36 30.97 -11.53 20.16
CA GLY A 36 31.43 -12.66 20.96
C GLY A 36 32.81 -13.06 20.48
N ALA A 37 33.82 -12.92 21.33
CA ALA A 37 35.17 -13.40 21.08
C ALA A 37 35.17 -14.93 20.97
N LEU A 38 35.52 -15.46 19.80
CA LEU A 38 35.80 -16.87 19.59
C LEU A 38 37.29 -17.07 19.51
N ALA A 39 37.75 -17.96 20.40
CA ALA A 39 39.09 -18.45 20.47
C ALA A 39 39.52 -19.13 19.16
N ALA A 40 40.71 -18.86 18.73
CA ALA A 40 41.36 -19.51 17.60
C ALA A 40 41.57 -21.00 17.88
N ASP A 41 40.98 -21.84 17.05
CA ASP A 41 41.41 -23.24 16.92
C ASP A 41 41.97 -23.40 15.48
N GLU A 42 43.30 -23.49 15.42
CA GLU A 42 44.05 -23.70 14.19
C GLU A 42 43.91 -25.17 13.78
N THR A 43 42.99 -25.48 12.87
CA THR A 43 43.05 -26.67 12.05
C THR A 43 43.08 -26.30 10.58
N THR A 44 44.24 -26.35 10.03
CA THR A 44 44.54 -26.21 8.58
C THR A 44 43.74 -27.26 7.79
N PRO A 45 42.85 -26.93 6.90
CA PRO A 45 42.21 -27.92 6.02
C PRO A 45 43.20 -28.33 4.93
N THR A 46 43.45 -29.62 4.89
CA THR A 46 44.27 -30.34 3.90
C THR A 46 43.75 -30.02 2.47
N ALA A 47 44.70 -29.75 1.56
CA ALA A 47 44.52 -29.35 0.15
C ALA A 47 43.90 -30.44 -0.80
N ALA A 48 43.03 -31.31 -0.30
CA ALA A 48 42.51 -32.44 -1.06
C ALA A 48 41.00 -32.44 -1.32
N ALA A 49 40.30 -31.31 -1.05
CA ALA A 49 38.85 -31.21 -1.28
C ALA A 49 38.41 -29.98 -2.12
N LEU A 50 39.27 -29.53 -3.01
CA LEU A 50 38.86 -28.69 -4.14
C LEU A 50 38.64 -29.61 -5.36
N GLU A 51 37.67 -30.51 -5.25
CA GLU A 51 37.10 -31.11 -6.46
C GLU A 51 36.35 -29.98 -7.19
N ALA A 52 36.93 -29.60 -8.33
CA ALA A 52 36.43 -28.54 -9.21
C ALA A 52 34.97 -28.80 -9.53
N ALA A 53 34.11 -27.85 -9.16
CA ALA A 53 32.79 -27.71 -9.79
C ALA A 53 33.01 -27.76 -11.30
N PRO A 54 32.16 -28.46 -12.09
CA PRO A 54 32.32 -28.51 -13.53
C PRO A 54 32.42 -27.10 -14.06
N ALA A 55 33.52 -26.76 -14.72
CA ALA A 55 33.72 -25.47 -15.34
C ALA A 55 32.53 -25.21 -16.25
N ALA A 56 31.68 -24.24 -15.88
CA ALA A 56 30.67 -23.73 -16.78
C ALA A 56 31.40 -23.36 -18.06
N LEU A 57 30.94 -23.87 -19.20
CA LEU A 57 31.47 -23.53 -20.50
C LEU A 57 31.42 -22.02 -20.62
N GLU A 58 32.54 -21.33 -20.39
CA GLU A 58 32.66 -19.89 -20.53
C GLU A 58 32.45 -19.57 -22.00
N THR A 59 31.27 -19.10 -22.37
CA THR A 59 31.04 -18.54 -23.70
C THR A 59 31.82 -17.24 -23.78
N PRO A 60 32.73 -17.06 -24.78
CA PRO A 60 33.51 -15.87 -24.88
C PRO A 60 32.60 -14.64 -25.04
N ILE A 61 32.91 -13.59 -24.30
CA ILE A 61 32.18 -12.30 -24.42
C ILE A 61 32.41 -11.76 -25.85
N PRO A 62 31.33 -11.47 -26.60
CA PRO A 62 31.49 -10.89 -27.95
C PRO A 62 32.29 -9.58 -27.88
N GLU A 63 33.21 -9.36 -28.83
CA GLU A 63 34.09 -8.18 -28.83
C GLU A 63 33.33 -6.86 -28.71
N GLY A 64 32.14 -6.75 -29.35
CA GLY A 64 31.29 -5.56 -29.28
C GLY A 64 30.69 -5.29 -27.90
N SER A 65 30.62 -6.29 -27.01
CA SER A 65 30.02 -6.19 -25.66
C SER A 65 31.04 -5.81 -24.58
N VAL A 66 32.32 -6.02 -24.80
CA VAL A 66 33.36 -5.76 -23.78
C VAL A 66 33.39 -4.29 -23.36
N LEU A 67 33.41 -3.36 -24.29
CA LEU A 67 33.44 -1.93 -23.96
C LEU A 67 32.17 -1.43 -23.27
N PRO A 68 30.92 -1.76 -23.69
CA PRO A 68 29.72 -1.42 -22.97
C PRO A 68 29.66 -1.99 -21.54
N LEU A 69 30.06 -3.24 -21.35
CA LEU A 69 30.12 -3.87 -20.02
C LEU A 69 31.12 -3.17 -19.09
N LEU A 70 32.33 -2.84 -19.61
CA LEU A 70 33.31 -2.07 -18.83
C LEU A 70 32.79 -0.68 -18.47
N LYS A 71 32.13 0.01 -19.40
CA LYS A 71 31.51 1.32 -19.13
C LYS A 71 30.45 1.20 -18.06
N ALA A 72 29.62 0.15 -18.07
CA ALA A 72 28.63 -0.10 -17.03
C ALA A 72 29.29 -0.27 -15.66
N GLU A 73 30.40 -1.06 -15.56
CA GLU A 73 31.14 -1.22 -14.31
C GLU A 73 31.72 0.09 -13.78
N PHE A 74 32.26 0.94 -14.66
CA PHE A 74 32.77 2.25 -14.26
C PHE A 74 31.65 3.19 -13.80
N ALA A 75 30.48 3.18 -14.48
CA ALA A 75 29.31 3.95 -14.09
C ALA A 75 28.83 3.53 -12.69
N LEU A 76 28.73 2.22 -12.43
CA LEU A 76 28.33 1.70 -11.11
C LEU A 76 29.32 2.08 -10.00
N ARG A 77 30.62 2.03 -10.26
CA ARG A 77 31.65 2.49 -9.30
C ARG A 77 31.58 4.00 -9.06
N ALA A 78 31.20 4.77 -10.05
CA ALA A 78 30.95 6.21 -9.94
C ALA A 78 29.59 6.55 -9.30
N ARG A 79 28.78 5.52 -8.90
CA ARG A 79 27.40 5.64 -8.42
C ARG A 79 26.42 6.25 -9.45
N ASP A 80 26.76 6.19 -10.72
CA ASP A 80 25.83 6.50 -11.80
C ASP A 80 25.02 5.24 -12.15
N PHE A 81 24.06 4.94 -11.27
CA PHE A 81 23.24 3.73 -11.38
C PHE A 81 22.33 3.75 -12.61
N GLU A 82 21.90 4.95 -13.05
CA GLU A 82 21.03 5.08 -14.22
C GLU A 82 21.78 4.71 -15.51
N LEU A 83 22.96 5.24 -15.71
CA LEU A 83 23.82 4.89 -16.84
C LEU A 83 24.24 3.41 -16.77
N GLY A 84 24.63 2.93 -15.59
CA GLY A 84 24.99 1.52 -15.39
C GLY A 84 23.85 0.58 -15.73
N SER A 85 22.61 0.88 -15.26
CA SER A 85 21.41 0.11 -15.58
C SER A 85 21.08 0.12 -17.06
N SER A 86 21.18 1.28 -17.73
CA SER A 86 20.94 1.40 -19.17
C SER A 86 21.87 0.50 -19.98
N LEU A 87 23.17 0.59 -19.71
CA LEU A 87 24.20 -0.20 -20.42
C LEU A 87 24.05 -1.71 -20.15
N LEU A 88 23.80 -2.11 -18.89
CA LEU A 88 23.57 -3.53 -18.57
C LEU A 88 22.30 -4.05 -19.23
N THR A 89 21.22 -3.25 -19.26
CA THR A 89 19.97 -3.64 -19.92
C THR A 89 20.18 -3.87 -21.41
N GLU A 90 20.87 -2.95 -22.09
CA GLU A 90 21.18 -3.10 -23.52
C GLU A 90 21.94 -4.40 -23.80
N GLN A 91 22.96 -4.70 -23.00
CA GLN A 91 23.75 -5.92 -23.16
C GLN A 91 22.96 -7.19 -22.77
N ALA A 92 22.12 -7.14 -21.73
CA ALA A 92 21.26 -8.24 -21.33
C ALA A 92 20.22 -8.59 -22.40
N MET A 93 19.71 -7.59 -23.11
CA MET A 93 18.77 -7.81 -24.22
C MET A 93 19.46 -8.33 -25.48
N ALA A 94 20.73 -7.99 -25.70
CA ALA A 94 21.51 -8.42 -26.86
C ALA A 94 22.12 -9.80 -26.70
N LEU A 95 22.48 -10.19 -25.46
CA LEU A 95 23.15 -11.45 -25.15
C LEU A 95 22.16 -12.48 -24.58
N ASN A 96 22.41 -13.76 -24.89
CA ASN A 96 21.64 -14.87 -24.30
C ASN A 96 22.32 -15.33 -23.00
N ASP A 97 22.47 -14.41 -22.05
CA ASP A 97 23.13 -14.67 -20.77
C ASP A 97 22.14 -14.41 -19.61
N PRO A 98 21.63 -15.50 -18.98
CA PRO A 98 20.72 -15.37 -17.84
C PRO A 98 21.37 -14.67 -16.63
N ALA A 99 22.69 -14.86 -16.41
CA ALA A 99 23.36 -14.26 -15.26
C ALA A 99 23.50 -12.74 -15.42
N LEU A 100 23.85 -12.28 -16.61
CA LEU A 100 23.87 -10.86 -16.96
C LEU A 100 22.46 -10.23 -16.85
N THR A 101 21.45 -10.94 -17.40
CA THR A 101 20.06 -10.48 -17.38
C THR A 101 19.53 -10.38 -15.93
N ARG A 102 19.82 -11.35 -15.06
CA ARG A 102 19.47 -11.31 -13.64
C ARG A 102 20.17 -10.17 -12.90
N ARG A 103 21.43 -9.87 -13.26
CA ARG A 103 22.16 -8.72 -12.69
C ARG A 103 21.55 -7.39 -13.12
N ALA A 104 21.22 -7.24 -14.40
CA ALA A 104 20.56 -6.05 -14.94
C ALA A 104 19.19 -5.84 -14.32
N LEU A 105 18.42 -6.91 -14.13
CA LEU A 105 17.11 -6.88 -13.46
C LEU A 105 17.21 -6.34 -12.03
N ARG A 106 18.08 -6.89 -11.20
CA ARG A 106 18.28 -6.40 -9.82
C ARG A 106 18.66 -4.92 -9.76
N LEU A 107 19.44 -4.45 -10.72
CA LEU A 107 19.80 -3.03 -10.78
C LEU A 107 18.62 -2.16 -11.22
N ALA A 108 17.81 -2.62 -12.18
CA ALA A 108 16.60 -1.92 -12.61
C ALA A 108 15.57 -1.81 -11.45
N GLU A 109 15.42 -2.86 -10.66
CA GLU A 109 14.59 -2.88 -9.45
C GLU A 109 15.13 -1.92 -8.38
N PHE A 110 16.44 -1.93 -8.13
CA PHE A 110 17.09 -1.04 -7.17
C PHE A 110 16.86 0.45 -7.46
N ILE A 111 16.90 0.84 -8.76
CA ILE A 111 16.62 2.22 -9.16
C ILE A 111 15.14 2.48 -9.44
N SER A 112 14.27 1.51 -9.14
CA SER A 112 12.82 1.58 -9.37
C SER A 112 12.43 1.91 -10.82
N ASN A 113 13.21 1.42 -11.79
CA ASN A 113 12.90 1.58 -13.21
C ASN A 113 11.99 0.44 -13.69
N GLU A 114 10.69 0.65 -13.57
CA GLU A 114 9.67 -0.35 -13.88
C GLU A 114 9.73 -0.88 -15.30
N GLN A 115 9.97 0.00 -16.29
CA GLN A 115 10.01 -0.39 -17.70
C GLN A 115 11.16 -1.36 -17.99
N ARG A 116 12.35 -1.09 -17.44
CA ARG A 116 13.52 -1.98 -17.61
C ARG A 116 13.32 -3.28 -16.84
N ALA A 117 12.79 -3.21 -15.60
CA ALA A 117 12.52 -4.40 -14.79
C ALA A 117 11.52 -5.33 -15.50
N ALA A 118 10.46 -4.79 -16.10
CA ALA A 118 9.50 -5.55 -16.89
C ALA A 118 10.15 -6.28 -18.08
N ALA A 119 10.92 -5.55 -18.89
CA ALA A 119 11.59 -6.13 -20.06
C ALA A 119 12.60 -7.21 -19.68
N LEU A 120 13.39 -6.96 -18.62
CA LEU A 120 14.41 -7.90 -18.16
C LEU A 120 13.83 -9.13 -17.47
N SER A 121 12.74 -9.01 -16.72
CA SER A 121 12.04 -10.16 -16.12
C SER A 121 11.51 -11.08 -17.19
N LEU A 122 10.84 -10.52 -18.20
CA LEU A 122 10.35 -11.30 -19.34
C LEU A 122 11.50 -11.99 -20.07
N ARG A 123 12.57 -11.25 -20.36
CA ARG A 123 13.77 -11.80 -21.02
C ARG A 123 14.40 -12.92 -20.21
N LEU A 124 14.53 -12.75 -18.89
CA LEU A 124 15.11 -13.77 -18.01
C LEU A 124 14.26 -15.04 -17.99
N ALA A 125 12.94 -14.91 -17.88
CA ALA A 125 12.03 -16.05 -17.92
C ALA A 125 12.03 -16.80 -19.26
N GLU A 126 12.31 -16.11 -20.38
CA GLU A 126 12.49 -16.72 -21.69
C GLU A 126 13.84 -17.46 -21.82
N LEU A 127 14.91 -16.92 -21.21
CA LEU A 127 16.25 -17.50 -21.27
C LEU A 127 16.43 -18.69 -20.31
N ASP A 128 15.80 -18.64 -19.16
CA ASP A 128 15.89 -19.65 -18.11
C ASP A 128 14.49 -20.10 -17.68
N SER A 129 13.97 -21.10 -18.38
CA SER A 129 12.65 -21.67 -18.12
C SER A 129 12.54 -22.39 -16.77
N ASN A 130 13.66 -22.59 -16.05
CA ASN A 130 13.69 -23.19 -14.73
C ASN A 130 13.80 -22.12 -13.61
N ASP A 131 13.85 -20.83 -13.96
CA ASP A 131 13.85 -19.75 -12.99
C ASP A 131 12.41 -19.34 -12.65
N GLY A 132 11.82 -19.99 -11.63
CA GLY A 132 10.45 -19.70 -11.17
C GLY A 132 10.30 -18.27 -10.64
N ALA A 133 11.35 -17.68 -10.05
CA ALA A 133 11.32 -16.31 -9.58
C ALA A 133 11.26 -15.30 -10.76
N ALA A 134 12.00 -15.58 -11.83
CA ALA A 134 11.92 -14.79 -13.06
C ALA A 134 10.52 -14.88 -13.70
N ALA A 135 9.94 -16.10 -13.74
CA ALA A 135 8.59 -16.30 -14.23
C ALA A 135 7.55 -15.55 -13.38
N ALA A 136 7.67 -15.58 -12.05
CA ALA A 136 6.79 -14.83 -11.14
C ALA A 136 6.91 -13.31 -11.35
N ALA A 137 8.13 -12.80 -11.46
CA ALA A 137 8.38 -11.39 -11.75
C ALA A 137 7.82 -10.97 -13.11
N ALA A 138 8.04 -11.79 -14.17
CA ALA A 138 7.48 -11.53 -15.50
C ALA A 138 5.95 -11.49 -15.48
N SER A 139 5.29 -12.43 -14.75
CA SER A 139 3.85 -12.42 -14.54
C SER A 139 3.38 -11.10 -13.95
N GLY A 140 3.99 -10.65 -12.85
CA GLY A 140 3.62 -9.39 -12.18
C GLY A 140 3.75 -8.16 -13.09
N TRP A 141 4.82 -8.07 -13.87
CA TRP A 141 5.02 -6.96 -14.81
C TRP A 141 4.07 -6.99 -16.00
N LEU A 142 3.84 -8.15 -16.61
CA LEU A 142 2.90 -8.31 -17.71
C LEU A 142 1.48 -7.95 -17.29
N MET A 143 1.11 -8.27 -16.07
CA MET A 143 -0.18 -7.91 -15.51
C MET A 143 -0.36 -6.39 -15.40
N ARG A 144 0.63 -5.67 -14.80
CA ARG A 144 0.62 -4.20 -14.71
C ARG A 144 0.63 -3.52 -16.09
N SER A 145 1.24 -4.15 -17.08
CA SER A 145 1.27 -3.65 -18.46
C SER A 145 0.03 -3.99 -19.30
N GLY A 146 -1.02 -4.55 -18.67
CA GLY A 146 -2.29 -4.86 -19.34
C GLY A 146 -2.23 -6.09 -20.26
N GLN A 147 -1.33 -7.03 -20.01
CA GLN A 147 -1.20 -8.29 -20.75
C GLN A 147 -1.57 -9.52 -19.88
N PRO A 148 -2.81 -9.61 -19.37
CA PRO A 148 -3.18 -10.59 -18.35
C PRO A 148 -3.03 -12.04 -18.78
N LEU A 149 -3.31 -12.35 -20.04
CA LEU A 149 -3.20 -13.74 -20.53
C LEU A 149 -1.76 -14.24 -20.55
N LYS A 150 -0.81 -13.39 -21.00
CA LYS A 150 0.61 -13.73 -20.93
C LYS A 150 1.10 -13.82 -19.48
N ALA A 151 0.63 -12.91 -18.65
CA ALA A 151 0.94 -12.93 -17.23
C ALA A 151 0.53 -14.24 -16.56
N LEU A 152 -0.68 -14.74 -16.85
CA LEU A 152 -1.15 -16.04 -16.32
C LEU A 152 -0.35 -17.23 -16.84
N GLN A 153 0.18 -17.19 -18.06
CA GLN A 153 1.09 -18.24 -18.57
C GLN A 153 2.40 -18.27 -17.76
N PHE A 154 2.99 -17.12 -17.46
CA PHE A 154 4.19 -17.07 -16.60
C PHE A 154 3.88 -17.40 -15.14
N ALA A 155 2.69 -17.02 -14.63
CA ALA A 155 2.23 -17.46 -13.32
C ALA A 155 2.14 -19.00 -13.24
N GLU A 156 1.58 -19.64 -14.24
CA GLU A 156 1.53 -21.10 -14.34
C GLU A 156 2.94 -21.72 -14.33
N SER A 157 3.87 -21.13 -15.10
CA SER A 157 5.26 -21.59 -15.12
C SER A 157 5.93 -21.48 -13.75
N ALA A 158 5.72 -20.40 -13.03
CA ALA A 158 6.22 -20.22 -11.67
C ALA A 158 5.62 -21.22 -10.68
N LEU A 159 4.30 -21.46 -10.74
CA LEU A 159 3.60 -22.43 -9.89
C LEU A 159 4.10 -23.88 -10.14
N VAL A 160 4.36 -24.26 -11.40
CA VAL A 160 4.98 -25.55 -11.73
C VAL A 160 6.34 -25.72 -11.04
N LEU A 161 7.09 -24.62 -10.91
CA LEU A 161 8.40 -24.59 -10.24
C LEU A 161 8.30 -24.38 -8.73
N GLY A 162 7.10 -24.37 -8.15
CA GLY A 162 6.86 -24.22 -6.72
C GLY A 162 7.04 -22.77 -6.19
N VAL A 163 6.99 -21.79 -7.09
CA VAL A 163 7.07 -20.36 -6.73
C VAL A 163 5.67 -19.75 -6.71
N SER A 164 5.29 -19.19 -5.58
CA SER A 164 4.01 -18.49 -5.41
C SER A 164 4.00 -17.17 -6.19
N VAL A 165 2.83 -16.81 -6.76
CA VAL A 165 2.66 -15.63 -7.62
C VAL A 165 1.39 -14.89 -7.23
N ASN A 166 1.51 -13.60 -6.92
CA ASN A 166 0.35 -12.76 -6.66
C ASN A 166 -0.47 -12.53 -7.94
N ILE A 167 -1.44 -13.41 -8.16
CA ILE A 167 -2.35 -13.37 -9.32
C ILE A 167 -3.48 -12.37 -9.07
N ALA A 168 -3.97 -12.30 -7.83
CA ALA A 168 -5.14 -11.50 -7.45
C ALA A 168 -4.92 -9.99 -7.58
N GLY A 169 -3.73 -9.49 -7.24
CA GLY A 169 -3.39 -8.06 -7.31
C GLY A 169 -3.59 -7.42 -8.69
N ASN A 170 -3.86 -8.22 -9.68
CA ASN A 170 -3.92 -7.84 -11.09
C ASN A 170 -5.34 -7.90 -11.68
N LEU A 171 -6.33 -8.35 -10.91
CA LEU A 171 -7.72 -8.39 -11.34
C LEU A 171 -8.46 -7.05 -11.15
N GLY A 172 -7.81 -6.04 -10.60
CA GLY A 172 -8.40 -4.72 -10.39
C GLY A 172 -8.88 -4.02 -11.67
N SER A 173 -8.26 -4.32 -12.82
CA SER A 173 -8.69 -3.82 -14.14
C SER A 173 -9.51 -4.81 -14.94
N PHE A 174 -9.92 -5.95 -14.36
CA PHE A 174 -10.63 -7.01 -15.08
C PHE A 174 -11.90 -6.51 -15.77
N SER A 175 -12.69 -5.68 -15.11
CA SER A 175 -13.93 -5.09 -15.67
C SER A 175 -13.70 -4.13 -16.85
N GLN A 176 -12.46 -3.68 -17.06
CA GLN A 176 -12.10 -2.78 -18.17
C GLN A 176 -11.63 -3.54 -19.41
N LEU A 177 -11.42 -4.85 -19.30
CA LEU A 177 -11.05 -5.71 -20.42
C LEU A 177 -12.24 -5.96 -21.33
N ASP A 178 -11.97 -6.25 -22.60
CA ASP A 178 -13.03 -6.70 -23.51
C ASP A 178 -13.58 -8.09 -23.13
N ASP A 179 -14.80 -8.40 -23.54
CA ASP A 179 -15.51 -9.63 -23.16
C ASP A 179 -14.77 -10.94 -23.54
N ASN A 180 -14.00 -10.92 -24.63
CA ASN A 180 -13.23 -12.11 -25.04
C ASN A 180 -12.04 -12.31 -24.12
N THR A 181 -11.32 -11.23 -23.80
CA THR A 181 -10.20 -11.26 -22.87
C THR A 181 -10.67 -11.61 -21.46
N GLN A 182 -11.79 -11.05 -20.99
CA GLN A 182 -12.38 -11.42 -19.69
C GLN A 182 -12.67 -12.93 -19.61
N ARG A 183 -13.31 -13.49 -20.64
CA ARG A 183 -13.60 -14.93 -20.67
C ARG A 183 -12.34 -15.79 -20.69
N ALA A 184 -11.32 -15.38 -21.43
CA ALA A 184 -10.06 -16.11 -21.52
C ALA A 184 -9.26 -16.04 -20.19
N VAL A 185 -9.21 -14.88 -19.55
CA VAL A 185 -8.59 -14.70 -18.22
C VAL A 185 -9.31 -15.54 -17.17
N ALA A 186 -10.63 -15.51 -17.19
CA ALA A 186 -11.44 -16.29 -16.27
C ALA A 186 -11.21 -17.82 -16.45
N ALA A 187 -11.22 -18.32 -17.67
CA ALA A 187 -10.94 -19.72 -17.97
C ALA A 187 -9.52 -20.13 -17.53
N ALA A 188 -8.54 -19.25 -17.69
CA ALA A 188 -7.17 -19.48 -17.22
C ALA A 188 -7.10 -19.59 -15.69
N ILE A 189 -7.76 -18.68 -14.94
CA ILE A 189 -7.81 -18.73 -13.48
C ILE A 189 -8.54 -19.99 -12.99
N GLU A 190 -9.66 -20.37 -13.61
CA GLU A 190 -10.39 -21.59 -13.30
C GLU A 190 -9.51 -22.83 -13.51
N SER A 191 -8.72 -22.85 -14.61
CA SER A 191 -7.75 -23.93 -14.87
C SER A 191 -6.65 -23.99 -13.81
N LEU A 192 -6.11 -22.84 -13.41
CA LEU A 192 -5.13 -22.76 -12.32
C LEU A 192 -5.72 -23.27 -11.00
N SER A 193 -6.92 -22.85 -10.65
CA SER A 193 -7.62 -23.27 -9.43
C SER A 193 -7.86 -24.80 -9.40
N ALA A 194 -8.19 -25.41 -10.53
CA ALA A 194 -8.36 -26.84 -10.62
C ALA A 194 -7.03 -27.63 -10.46
N ARG A 195 -5.91 -27.07 -10.91
CA ARG A 195 -4.57 -27.70 -10.85
C ARG A 195 -3.83 -27.46 -9.54
N TRP A 196 -4.05 -26.31 -8.93
CA TRP A 196 -3.43 -25.89 -7.64
C TRP A 196 -4.48 -25.51 -6.59
N PRO A 197 -5.36 -26.46 -6.19
CA PRO A 197 -6.48 -26.15 -5.27
C PRO A 197 -6.04 -25.76 -3.86
N ASN A 198 -4.79 -26.02 -3.49
CA ASN A 198 -4.23 -25.70 -2.17
C ASN A 198 -3.27 -24.51 -2.19
N ASP A 199 -3.10 -23.85 -3.34
CA ASP A 199 -2.30 -22.63 -3.42
C ASP A 199 -3.15 -21.42 -3.04
N ASP A 200 -2.71 -20.69 -2.04
CA ASP A 200 -3.47 -19.58 -1.46
C ASP A 200 -3.64 -18.41 -2.45
N GLU A 201 -2.61 -18.09 -3.24
CA GLU A 201 -2.68 -17.02 -4.23
C GLU A 201 -3.66 -17.34 -5.37
N VAL A 202 -3.66 -18.60 -5.81
CA VAL A 202 -4.62 -19.08 -6.81
C VAL A 202 -6.05 -19.05 -6.25
N ALA A 203 -6.24 -19.48 -4.99
CA ALA A 203 -7.54 -19.47 -4.32
C ALA A 203 -8.07 -18.03 -4.13
N ILE A 204 -7.21 -17.09 -3.74
CA ILE A 204 -7.55 -15.66 -3.62
C ILE A 204 -7.96 -15.08 -4.98
N ALA A 205 -7.21 -15.40 -6.05
CA ALA A 205 -7.54 -14.93 -7.40
C ALA A 205 -8.87 -15.50 -7.90
N ALA A 206 -9.11 -16.79 -7.68
CA ALA A 206 -10.37 -17.46 -8.05
C ALA A 206 -11.56 -16.91 -7.23
N THR A 207 -11.34 -16.63 -5.93
CA THR A 207 -12.33 -15.98 -5.07
C THR A 207 -12.71 -14.60 -5.61
N LEU A 208 -11.70 -13.78 -5.97
CA LEU A 208 -11.96 -12.45 -6.52
C LEU A 208 -12.72 -12.53 -7.84
N LEU A 209 -12.39 -13.49 -8.70
CA LEU A 209 -13.13 -13.72 -9.95
C LEU A 209 -14.58 -14.13 -9.68
N ALA A 210 -14.82 -15.05 -8.74
CA ALA A 210 -16.17 -15.48 -8.35
C ALA A 210 -16.98 -14.30 -7.78
N ARG A 211 -16.34 -13.47 -6.95
CA ARG A 211 -16.93 -12.22 -6.44
C ARG A 211 -17.35 -11.26 -7.57
N LEU A 212 -16.47 -11.02 -8.55
CA LEU A 212 -16.78 -10.15 -9.69
C LEU A 212 -17.95 -10.67 -10.53
N ARG A 213 -18.18 -11.98 -10.53
CA ARG A 213 -19.33 -12.63 -11.17
C ARG A 213 -20.55 -12.77 -10.26
N GLN A 214 -20.46 -12.32 -9.01
CA GLN A 214 -21.51 -12.44 -7.99
C GLN A 214 -21.86 -13.92 -7.67
N ASP A 215 -20.92 -14.84 -7.87
CA ASP A 215 -21.05 -16.23 -7.45
C ASP A 215 -20.56 -16.38 -5.99
N TRP A 216 -21.40 -15.91 -5.08
CA TRP A 216 -21.09 -15.86 -3.66
C TRP A 216 -20.78 -17.23 -3.05
N PRO A 217 -21.56 -18.30 -3.33
CA PRO A 217 -21.26 -19.63 -2.78
C PRO A 217 -19.89 -20.16 -3.22
N LEU A 218 -19.52 -19.93 -4.49
CA LEU A 218 -18.21 -20.32 -4.98
C LEU A 218 -17.11 -19.49 -4.30
N ALA A 219 -17.28 -18.15 -4.22
CA ALA A 219 -16.31 -17.27 -3.60
C ALA A 219 -16.02 -17.67 -2.14
N GLU A 220 -17.06 -17.95 -1.35
CA GLU A 220 -16.92 -18.42 0.03
C GLU A 220 -16.21 -19.77 0.12
N SER A 221 -16.57 -20.72 -0.73
CA SER A 221 -15.97 -22.05 -0.74
C SER A 221 -14.47 -22.03 -1.06
N LEU A 222 -14.01 -21.04 -1.83
CA LEU A 222 -12.60 -20.88 -2.21
C LEU A 222 -11.78 -20.20 -1.12
N ILE A 223 -12.33 -19.17 -0.46
CA ILE A 223 -11.58 -18.36 0.51
C ILE A 223 -11.51 -18.98 1.90
N LEU A 224 -12.54 -19.71 2.31
CA LEU A 224 -12.60 -20.30 3.65
C LEU A 224 -11.42 -21.24 3.97
N PRO A 225 -10.98 -22.13 3.08
CA PRO A 225 -9.80 -22.96 3.32
C PRO A 225 -8.50 -22.14 3.49
N VAL A 226 -8.36 -21.01 2.78
CA VAL A 226 -7.22 -20.10 2.94
C VAL A 226 -7.23 -19.49 4.35
N LEU A 227 -8.35 -18.97 4.80
CA LEU A 227 -8.52 -18.40 6.14
C LEU A 227 -8.38 -19.45 7.26
N GLN A 228 -8.65 -20.74 6.99
CA GLN A 228 -8.39 -21.81 7.96
C GLN A 228 -6.88 -22.09 8.11
N ARG A 229 -6.10 -22.00 7.03
CA ARG A 229 -4.64 -22.18 7.06
C ARG A 229 -3.91 -20.96 7.59
N SER A 230 -4.40 -19.79 7.24
CA SER A 230 -3.78 -18.48 7.55
C SER A 230 -4.83 -17.49 8.07
N PRO A 231 -5.25 -17.63 9.34
CA PRO A 231 -6.37 -16.84 9.90
C PRO A 231 -6.11 -15.34 9.99
N SER A 232 -4.84 -14.91 9.99
CA SER A 232 -4.44 -13.49 10.03
C SER A 232 -3.96 -12.97 8.67
N ASP A 233 -4.08 -13.74 7.58
CA ASP A 233 -3.73 -13.21 6.26
C ASP A 233 -4.64 -12.05 5.88
N MET A 234 -4.04 -10.85 5.87
CA MET A 234 -4.76 -9.60 5.66
C MET A 234 -5.57 -9.58 4.36
N ARG A 235 -5.00 -10.10 3.27
CA ARG A 235 -5.66 -10.06 1.95
C ARG A 235 -6.90 -10.96 1.93
N SER A 236 -6.79 -12.15 2.51
CA SER A 236 -7.90 -13.08 2.62
C SER A 236 -9.01 -12.56 3.54
N LEU A 237 -8.64 -11.95 4.69
CA LEU A 237 -9.59 -11.31 5.60
C LEU A 237 -10.31 -10.14 4.94
N MET A 238 -9.59 -9.30 4.22
CA MET A 238 -10.19 -8.17 3.50
C MET A 238 -11.13 -8.63 2.38
N LEU A 239 -10.74 -9.66 1.64
CA LEU A 239 -11.57 -10.22 0.59
C LEU A 239 -12.83 -10.89 1.16
N TRP A 240 -12.70 -11.63 2.27
CA TRP A 240 -13.85 -12.18 3.00
C TRP A 240 -14.78 -11.08 3.46
N THR A 241 -14.25 -10.07 4.15
CA THR A 241 -15.03 -8.93 4.65
C THR A 241 -15.79 -8.24 3.52
N GLN A 242 -15.11 -8.03 2.38
CA GLN A 242 -15.76 -7.42 1.23
C GLN A 242 -16.89 -8.31 0.65
N LEU A 243 -16.71 -9.63 0.66
CA LEU A 243 -17.78 -10.56 0.27
C LEU A 243 -19.00 -10.44 1.20
N GLN A 244 -18.78 -10.31 2.52
CA GLN A 244 -19.88 -10.16 3.49
C GLN A 244 -20.60 -8.82 3.33
N ILE A 245 -19.86 -7.73 3.05
CA ILE A 245 -20.41 -6.41 2.74
C ILE A 245 -21.26 -6.45 1.47
N ASP A 246 -20.73 -7.01 0.39
CA ASP A 246 -21.44 -7.12 -0.89
C ASP A 246 -22.74 -7.91 -0.79
N GLN A 247 -22.79 -8.88 0.12
CA GLN A 247 -23.99 -9.69 0.41
C GLN A 247 -24.89 -9.04 1.45
N SER A 248 -24.54 -7.88 2.00
CA SER A 248 -25.28 -7.18 3.05
C SER A 248 -25.52 -8.04 4.30
N VAL A 249 -24.52 -8.82 4.70
CA VAL A 249 -24.57 -9.62 5.94
C VAL A 249 -24.60 -8.68 7.15
N GLU A 250 -25.33 -9.05 8.20
CA GLU A 250 -25.56 -8.18 9.37
C GLU A 250 -24.25 -7.77 10.09
N ASN A 251 -23.29 -8.70 10.22
CA ASN A 251 -21.99 -8.44 10.88
C ASN A 251 -20.83 -8.76 9.94
N PRO A 252 -20.57 -7.94 8.93
CA PRO A 252 -19.57 -8.26 7.90
C PRO A 252 -18.13 -8.26 8.44
N LEU A 253 -17.87 -7.61 9.58
CA LEU A 253 -16.55 -7.46 10.19
C LEU A 253 -16.24 -8.51 11.28
N GLU A 254 -17.14 -9.46 11.57
CA GLU A 254 -17.02 -10.40 12.69
C GLU A 254 -15.68 -11.16 12.65
N ARG A 255 -15.34 -11.78 11.51
CA ARG A 255 -14.09 -12.54 11.38
C ARG A 255 -12.84 -11.66 11.51
N LEU A 256 -12.91 -10.41 11.08
CA LEU A 256 -11.82 -9.46 11.25
C LEU A 256 -11.66 -9.03 12.71
N ALA A 257 -12.76 -8.89 13.44
CA ALA A 257 -12.78 -8.63 14.88
C ALA A 257 -12.14 -9.79 15.67
N ASP A 258 -12.50 -11.04 15.31
CA ASP A 258 -11.90 -12.24 15.89
C ASP A 258 -10.38 -12.26 15.63
N ALA A 259 -9.97 -12.03 14.41
CA ALA A 259 -8.54 -12.01 14.06
C ALA A 259 -7.77 -10.92 14.84
N VAL A 260 -8.32 -9.71 15.01
CA VAL A 260 -7.71 -8.66 15.84
C VAL A 260 -7.62 -9.07 17.32
N THR A 261 -8.54 -9.89 17.79
CA THR A 261 -8.53 -10.41 19.15
C THR A 261 -7.50 -11.51 19.34
N ASP A 262 -7.36 -12.39 18.36
CA ASP A 262 -6.41 -13.52 18.37
C ASP A 262 -4.96 -13.08 18.12
N TYR A 263 -4.78 -11.98 17.35
CA TYR A 263 -3.46 -11.40 17.00
C TYR A 263 -3.36 -9.94 17.50
N PRO A 264 -3.36 -9.70 18.82
CA PRO A 264 -3.43 -8.35 19.40
C PRO A 264 -2.21 -7.47 19.09
N GLU A 265 -1.06 -8.07 18.76
CA GLU A 265 0.18 -7.36 18.42
C GLU A 265 0.23 -6.94 16.94
N ASP A 266 -0.70 -7.42 16.11
CA ASP A 266 -0.77 -7.03 14.70
C ASP A 266 -1.44 -5.67 14.57
N THR A 267 -0.61 -4.62 14.55
CA THR A 267 -1.06 -3.22 14.46
C THR A 267 -1.65 -2.88 13.09
N GLU A 268 -1.19 -3.53 12.02
CA GLU A 268 -1.73 -3.31 10.68
C GLU A 268 -3.13 -3.89 10.56
N LEU A 269 -3.33 -5.11 11.06
CA LEU A 269 -4.64 -5.76 11.10
C LEU A 269 -5.64 -4.92 11.91
N ARG A 270 -5.23 -4.43 13.08
CA ARG A 270 -6.04 -3.53 13.93
C ARG A 270 -6.36 -2.21 13.22
N LEU A 271 -5.41 -1.64 12.50
CA LEU A 271 -5.61 -0.39 11.75
C LEU A 271 -6.65 -0.58 10.64
N GLN A 272 -6.58 -1.67 9.88
CA GLN A 272 -7.57 -1.96 8.83
C GLN A 272 -8.96 -2.22 9.43
N TYR A 273 -9.03 -2.93 10.54
CA TYR A 273 -10.29 -3.13 11.27
C TYR A 273 -10.92 -1.81 11.73
N ALA A 274 -10.10 -0.93 12.34
CA ALA A 274 -10.54 0.39 12.77
C ALA A 274 -11.08 1.25 11.60
N ARG A 275 -10.42 1.21 10.46
CA ARG A 275 -10.86 1.92 9.25
C ARG A 275 -12.19 1.39 8.72
N LEU A 276 -12.37 0.07 8.71
CA LEU A 276 -13.60 -0.55 8.24
C LEU A 276 -14.76 -0.28 9.20
N LEU A 277 -14.56 -0.33 10.52
CA LEU A 277 -15.57 0.10 11.51
C LEU A 277 -16.04 1.54 11.23
N GLY A 278 -15.11 2.45 10.96
CA GLY A 278 -15.45 3.83 10.59
C GLY A 278 -16.23 3.93 9.28
N ALA A 279 -15.90 3.12 8.28
CA ALA A 279 -16.59 3.08 6.99
C ALA A 279 -18.01 2.53 7.12
N GLU A 280 -18.23 1.54 7.97
CA GLU A 280 -19.55 0.98 8.30
C GLU A 280 -20.37 1.87 9.26
N GLY A 281 -19.79 2.99 9.75
CA GLY A 281 -20.45 3.95 10.64
C GLY A 281 -20.34 3.62 12.12
N ASP A 282 -19.65 2.57 12.51
CA ASP A 282 -19.32 2.32 13.92
C ASP A 282 -18.13 3.18 14.37
N TYR A 283 -18.39 4.48 14.49
CA TYR A 283 -17.37 5.44 14.93
C TYR A 283 -16.88 5.17 16.36
N SER A 284 -17.73 4.59 17.20
CA SER A 284 -17.36 4.25 18.58
C SER A 284 -16.39 3.08 18.63
N GLY A 285 -16.65 2.03 17.87
CA GLY A 285 -15.75 0.88 17.71
C GLY A 285 -14.43 1.30 17.05
N ALA A 286 -14.50 2.10 15.99
CA ALA A 286 -13.30 2.64 15.33
C ALA A 286 -12.42 3.44 16.32
N GLN A 287 -13.02 4.35 17.09
CA GLN A 287 -12.31 5.18 18.07
C GLN A 287 -11.63 4.33 19.16
N ALA A 288 -12.29 3.27 19.61
CA ALA A 288 -11.69 2.34 20.58
C ALA A 288 -10.42 1.65 20.00
N GLN A 289 -10.44 1.24 18.73
CA GLN A 289 -9.26 0.64 18.09
C GLN A 289 -8.15 1.67 17.87
N PHE A 290 -8.49 2.90 17.45
CA PHE A 290 -7.48 3.97 17.32
C PHE A 290 -6.88 4.37 18.67
N ALA A 291 -7.62 4.30 19.77
CA ALA A 291 -7.07 4.56 21.09
C ALA A 291 -6.00 3.53 21.48
N ILE A 292 -6.18 2.25 21.11
CA ILE A 292 -5.17 1.20 21.34
C ILE A 292 -3.93 1.48 20.47
N LEU A 293 -4.12 1.81 19.19
CA LEU A 293 -3.01 2.12 18.27
C LEU A 293 -2.20 3.34 18.74
N LEU A 294 -2.88 4.39 19.19
CA LEU A 294 -2.24 5.60 19.72
C LEU A 294 -1.53 5.37 21.07
N ALA A 295 -1.93 4.35 21.84
CA ALA A 295 -1.18 3.96 23.03
C ALA A 295 0.20 3.36 22.68
N LEU A 296 0.36 2.78 21.49
CA LEU A 296 1.62 2.24 20.98
C LEU A 296 2.48 3.30 20.27
N ASP A 297 1.84 4.19 19.53
CA ASP A 297 2.49 5.29 18.79
C ASP A 297 1.72 6.60 19.00
N PRO A 298 1.96 7.30 20.15
CA PRO A 298 1.14 8.45 20.55
C PRO A 298 1.24 9.67 19.64
N ASP A 299 2.35 9.83 18.92
CA ASP A 299 2.64 11.00 18.10
C ASP A 299 2.45 10.73 16.59
N ASN A 300 1.79 9.65 16.23
CA ASN A 300 1.49 9.32 14.82
C ASN A 300 0.45 10.29 14.24
N PRO A 301 0.82 11.17 13.30
CA PRO A 301 -0.07 12.23 12.84
C PRO A 301 -1.31 11.70 12.10
N GLU A 302 -1.20 10.59 11.38
CA GLU A 302 -2.32 9.99 10.64
C GLU A 302 -3.36 9.39 11.60
N MET A 303 -2.88 8.68 12.62
CA MET A 303 -3.75 8.08 13.64
C MET A 303 -4.38 9.17 14.52
N LEU A 304 -3.60 10.18 14.91
CA LEU A 304 -4.12 11.33 15.69
C LEU A 304 -5.23 12.06 14.94
N SER A 305 -5.00 12.38 13.67
CA SER A 305 -6.00 13.06 12.84
C SER A 305 -7.28 12.23 12.74
N THR A 306 -7.16 10.95 12.40
CA THR A 306 -8.34 10.07 12.26
C THR A 306 -9.09 9.94 13.59
N ALA A 307 -8.38 9.73 14.71
CA ALA A 307 -9.01 9.63 16.03
C ALA A 307 -9.66 10.95 16.47
N ALA A 308 -9.04 12.10 16.14
CA ALA A 308 -9.62 13.42 16.42
C ALA A 308 -10.91 13.65 15.62
N LEU A 309 -10.94 13.24 14.35
CA LEU A 309 -12.13 13.32 13.51
C LEU A 309 -13.26 12.41 14.05
N LEU A 310 -12.92 11.19 14.47
CA LEU A 310 -13.89 10.28 15.08
C LEU A 310 -14.46 10.86 16.39
N ASP A 311 -13.62 11.42 17.27
CA ASP A 311 -14.09 12.08 18.48
C ASP A 311 -14.96 13.29 18.15
N PHE A 312 -14.64 14.04 17.10
CA PHE A 312 -15.44 15.18 16.64
C PHE A 312 -16.82 14.73 16.15
N GLU A 313 -16.92 13.67 15.35
CA GLU A 313 -18.20 13.10 14.88
C GLU A 313 -19.04 12.49 16.03
N LEU A 314 -18.37 11.98 17.07
CA LEU A 314 -19.01 11.50 18.30
C LEU A 314 -19.39 12.64 19.27
N GLU A 315 -19.24 13.90 18.87
CA GLU A 315 -19.47 15.11 19.69
C GLU A 315 -18.59 15.14 20.98
N ARG A 316 -17.47 14.40 21.00
CA ARG A 316 -16.50 14.39 22.11
C ARG A 316 -15.47 15.52 21.91
N TYR A 317 -15.95 16.75 21.92
CA TYR A 317 -15.18 17.92 21.50
C TYR A 317 -13.90 18.14 22.30
N ASP A 318 -13.90 17.90 23.61
CA ASP A 318 -12.70 18.02 24.44
C ASP A 318 -11.60 17.03 24.00
N ALA A 319 -11.96 15.79 23.71
CA ALA A 319 -11.04 14.75 23.27
C ALA A 319 -10.52 15.03 21.85
N ALA A 320 -11.38 15.48 20.95
CA ALA A 320 -11.03 15.90 19.60
C ALA A 320 -10.05 17.09 19.64
N LEU A 321 -10.37 18.11 20.44
CA LEU A 321 -9.55 19.32 20.60
C LEU A 321 -8.15 18.98 21.10
N ALA A 322 -8.02 18.11 22.11
CA ALA A 322 -6.72 17.69 22.63
C ALA A 322 -5.81 17.11 21.53
N LYS A 323 -6.38 16.24 20.65
CA LYS A 323 -5.64 15.61 19.56
C LYS A 323 -5.30 16.61 18.43
N PHE A 324 -6.22 17.51 18.09
CA PHE A 324 -5.91 18.55 17.10
C PHE A 324 -4.84 19.53 17.62
N LEU A 325 -4.84 19.88 18.89
CA LEU A 325 -3.78 20.69 19.49
C LEU A 325 -2.43 19.94 19.51
N GLN A 326 -2.44 18.62 19.72
CA GLN A 326 -1.24 17.79 19.62
C GLN A 326 -0.71 17.78 18.18
N LEU A 327 -1.57 17.67 17.15
CA LEU A 327 -1.18 17.79 15.75
C LEU A 327 -0.54 19.16 15.44
N ILE A 328 -1.09 20.24 16.00
CA ILE A 328 -0.50 21.58 15.86
C ILE A 328 0.88 21.64 16.52
N ALA A 329 1.04 21.06 17.71
CA ALA A 329 2.32 21.01 18.41
C ALA A 329 3.38 20.16 17.66
N LEU A 330 2.96 19.14 16.93
CA LEU A 330 3.80 18.30 16.06
C LEU A 330 4.06 18.95 14.68
N GLU A 331 3.53 20.13 14.43
CA GLU A 331 3.57 20.81 13.11
C GLU A 331 3.04 19.91 11.97
N ALA A 332 2.11 19.01 12.26
CA ALA A 332 1.54 18.06 11.33
C ALA A 332 0.08 18.39 11.01
N ARG A 333 -0.32 18.26 9.74
CA ARG A 333 -1.70 18.47 9.26
C ARG A 333 -2.32 19.78 9.76
N LEU A 334 -1.53 20.84 9.79
CA LEU A 334 -1.86 22.12 10.43
C LEU A 334 -3.19 22.71 9.96
N ASP A 335 -3.44 22.71 8.65
CA ASP A 335 -4.65 23.29 8.08
C ASP A 335 -5.92 22.57 8.55
N GLU A 336 -5.90 21.23 8.54
CA GLU A 336 -6.99 20.40 9.05
C GLU A 336 -7.18 20.61 10.54
N ALA A 337 -6.10 20.60 11.33
CA ALA A 337 -6.15 20.81 12.76
C ALA A 337 -6.72 22.17 13.14
N PHE A 338 -6.23 23.27 12.55
CA PHE A 338 -6.77 24.61 12.77
C PHE A 338 -8.23 24.73 12.35
N TYR A 339 -8.61 24.11 11.25
CA TYR A 339 -9.99 24.11 10.79
C TYR A 339 -10.95 23.48 11.82
N TYR A 340 -10.61 22.30 12.35
CA TYR A 340 -11.46 21.63 13.35
C TYR A 340 -11.38 22.30 14.73
N VAL A 341 -10.24 22.83 15.14
CA VAL A 341 -10.13 23.68 16.35
C VAL A 341 -11.10 24.85 16.23
N GLY A 342 -11.11 25.56 15.09
CA GLY A 342 -12.04 26.66 14.84
C GLY A 342 -13.51 26.22 14.92
N ARG A 343 -13.87 25.05 14.39
CA ARG A 343 -15.23 24.49 14.49
C ARG A 343 -15.63 24.19 15.91
N ILE A 344 -14.74 23.58 16.69
CA ILE A 344 -14.99 23.24 18.12
C ILE A 344 -15.14 24.53 18.92
N ARG A 345 -14.24 25.51 18.77
CA ARG A 345 -14.30 26.77 19.49
C ARG A 345 -15.58 27.57 19.17
N ALA A 346 -16.01 27.54 17.91
CA ALA A 346 -17.27 28.15 17.51
C ALA A 346 -18.50 27.44 18.17
N ALA A 347 -18.46 26.14 18.31
CA ALA A 347 -19.50 25.36 18.97
C ALA A 347 -19.56 25.61 20.51
N GLU A 348 -18.43 26.00 21.10
CA GLU A 348 -18.28 26.40 22.51
C GLU A 348 -18.60 27.88 22.76
N ASP A 349 -19.06 28.64 21.74
CA ASP A 349 -19.26 30.10 21.78
C ASP A 349 -17.97 30.90 22.03
N ARG A 350 -16.80 30.29 21.84
CA ARG A 350 -15.47 30.95 21.98
C ARG A 350 -15.06 31.59 20.66
N TYR A 351 -15.81 32.58 20.25
CA TYR A 351 -15.73 33.20 18.93
C TYR A 351 -14.37 33.82 18.57
N PRO A 352 -13.68 34.56 19.49
CA PRO A 352 -12.35 35.09 19.16
C PRO A 352 -11.35 34.01 18.79
N GLU A 353 -11.33 32.89 19.53
CA GLU A 353 -10.43 31.77 19.29
C GLU A 353 -10.81 30.99 18.04
N ALA A 354 -12.11 30.88 17.75
CA ALA A 354 -12.59 30.26 16.53
C ALA A 354 -12.12 31.04 15.28
N ILE A 355 -12.21 32.37 15.32
CA ILE A 355 -11.77 33.24 14.22
C ILE A 355 -10.25 33.14 14.03
N GLU A 356 -9.47 33.14 15.11
CA GLU A 356 -8.01 32.97 15.06
C GLU A 356 -7.61 31.65 14.43
N ALA A 357 -8.25 30.54 14.85
CA ALA A 357 -8.00 29.22 14.31
C ALA A 357 -8.36 29.15 12.81
N PHE A 358 -9.55 29.63 12.40
CA PHE A 358 -9.92 29.70 10.99
C PHE A 358 -9.01 30.60 10.15
N ALA A 359 -8.50 31.68 10.74
CA ALA A 359 -7.54 32.58 10.07
C ALA A 359 -6.21 31.90 9.82
N SER A 360 -5.81 30.95 10.68
CA SER A 360 -4.55 30.20 10.59
C SER A 360 -4.56 29.11 9.51
N VAL A 361 -5.73 28.75 8.95
CA VAL A 361 -5.83 27.79 7.86
C VAL A 361 -5.23 28.36 6.58
N GLY A 362 -4.18 27.72 6.07
CA GLY A 362 -3.49 28.07 4.83
C GLY A 362 -4.19 27.53 3.56
N PRO A 363 -3.58 27.74 2.38
CA PRO A 363 -4.14 27.26 1.10
C PRO A 363 -4.22 25.73 1.03
N SER A 364 -5.35 25.20 1.44
CA SER A 364 -5.66 23.77 1.52
C SER A 364 -7.09 23.52 1.05
N ARG A 365 -7.52 22.29 1.15
CA ARG A 365 -8.92 21.87 0.88
C ARG A 365 -9.90 22.61 1.78
N GLU A 366 -9.55 22.83 3.05
CA GLU A 366 -10.37 23.45 4.10
C GLU A 366 -10.39 24.99 4.00
N PHE A 367 -9.48 25.59 3.26
CA PHE A 367 -9.24 27.03 3.21
C PHE A 367 -10.50 27.84 2.97
N ARG A 368 -11.26 27.53 1.94
CA ARG A 368 -12.45 28.30 1.55
C ARG A 368 -13.54 28.24 2.62
N ASP A 369 -13.78 27.04 3.17
CA ASP A 369 -14.78 26.84 4.22
C ASP A 369 -14.35 27.51 5.53
N ALA A 370 -13.06 27.42 5.89
CA ALA A 370 -12.51 28.12 7.06
C ALA A 370 -12.74 29.64 7.00
N LYS A 371 -12.41 30.25 5.84
CA LYS A 371 -12.60 31.71 5.66
C LYS A 371 -14.09 32.11 5.66
N ALA A 372 -14.95 31.28 5.07
CA ALA A 372 -16.39 31.50 5.11
C ALA A 372 -16.96 31.39 6.54
N ARG A 373 -16.51 30.41 7.33
CA ARG A 373 -16.90 30.26 8.74
C ARG A 373 -16.41 31.40 9.62
N ALA A 374 -15.15 31.82 9.45
CA ALA A 374 -14.63 32.98 10.15
C ALA A 374 -15.47 34.25 9.86
N ALA A 375 -15.80 34.46 8.58
CA ALA A 375 -16.65 35.59 8.19
C ALA A 375 -18.05 35.49 8.79
N GLN A 376 -18.66 34.28 8.80
CA GLN A 376 -19.98 34.08 9.40
C GLN A 376 -19.99 34.36 10.91
N VAL A 377 -18.99 33.87 11.64
CA VAL A 377 -18.83 34.14 13.08
C VAL A 377 -18.67 35.63 13.32
N LEU A 378 -17.89 36.34 12.50
CA LEU A 378 -17.73 37.77 12.60
C LEU A 378 -19.04 38.55 12.33
N ILE A 379 -19.83 38.12 11.34
CA ILE A 379 -21.13 38.74 11.02
C ILE A 379 -22.10 38.55 12.18
N ASP A 380 -22.12 37.37 12.81
CA ASP A 380 -23.06 37.03 13.85
C ASP A 380 -22.70 37.70 15.21
N THR A 381 -21.42 38.02 15.43
CA THR A 381 -20.88 38.38 16.75
C THR A 381 -20.20 39.76 16.82
N ALA A 382 -19.80 40.37 15.70
CA ALA A 382 -18.91 41.51 15.69
C ALA A 382 -19.50 42.77 15.05
N VAL A 383 -18.83 43.91 15.36
CA VAL A 383 -19.09 45.22 14.75
C VAL A 383 -18.52 45.23 13.32
N ALA A 384 -19.13 45.99 12.43
CA ALA A 384 -18.72 46.08 11.00
C ALA A 384 -17.25 46.51 10.76
N SER A 385 -16.58 47.14 11.76
CA SER A 385 -15.14 47.42 11.71
C SER A 385 -14.26 46.16 11.68
N ASP A 386 -14.59 45.19 12.52
CA ASP A 386 -13.78 43.96 12.71
C ASP A 386 -13.87 43.07 11.50
N ILE A 387 -15.05 43.03 10.85
CA ILE A 387 -15.26 42.33 9.57
C ILE A 387 -14.34 42.92 8.48
N ARG A 388 -14.30 44.27 8.36
CA ARG A 388 -13.45 44.93 7.37
C ARG A 388 -11.96 44.69 7.64
N GLN A 389 -11.54 44.77 8.91
CA GLN A 389 -10.17 44.48 9.29
C GLN A 389 -9.75 43.08 8.96
N PHE A 390 -10.58 42.07 9.29
CA PHE A 390 -10.33 40.65 8.97
C PHE A 390 -10.08 40.48 7.47
N PHE A 391 -10.98 40.97 6.61
CA PHE A 391 -10.80 40.79 5.17
C PHE A 391 -9.63 41.58 4.60
N HIS A 392 -9.29 42.73 5.18
CA HIS A 392 -8.10 43.48 4.80
C HIS A 392 -6.83 42.68 5.11
N ASP A 393 -6.73 42.07 6.28
CA ASP A 393 -5.56 41.28 6.71
C ASP A 393 -5.45 39.99 5.91
N GLN A 394 -6.56 39.32 5.64
CA GLN A 394 -6.55 38.12 4.77
C GLN A 394 -6.05 38.39 3.35
N ARG A 395 -6.45 39.52 2.73
CA ARG A 395 -5.93 39.90 1.40
C ARG A 395 -4.45 40.24 1.38
N ARG A 396 -3.92 40.75 2.51
CA ARG A 396 -2.49 41.02 2.64
C ARG A 396 -1.66 39.75 2.74
N ILE A 397 -2.19 38.72 3.42
CA ILE A 397 -1.52 37.43 3.62
C ILE A 397 -1.65 36.55 2.36
N TYR A 398 -2.81 36.59 1.72
CA TYR A 398 -3.11 35.79 0.54
C TYR A 398 -3.57 36.69 -0.62
N PRO A 399 -2.64 37.35 -1.31
CA PRO A 399 -2.97 38.16 -2.49
C PRO A 399 -3.49 37.25 -3.59
N SER A 400 -4.65 37.57 -4.15
CA SER A 400 -5.34 36.82 -5.23
C SER A 400 -4.55 36.84 -6.54
#